data_e3c65f52c9196b8b95664da84a97ecbf
#
_entry.id   e3c65f52c9196b8b95664da84a97ecbf
#
_cell.length_a   1.000
_cell.length_b   1.000
_cell.length_c   1.000
_cell.angle_alpha   90.00
_cell.angle_beta   90.00
_cell.angle_gamma   90.00
#
_symmetry.space_group_name_H-M   'P 1'
#
loop_
_entity.id
_entity.type
_entity.pdbx_description
1 polymer ?
#
loop_
_entity_poly.entity_id
_entity_poly.type
_entity_poly.pdbx_seq_one_letter_code
_entity_poly.pdbx_strand_id
1 'polypeptide(L)'
;IYTVYKSSAASDVYKRQHKERSGWRDVPLEDWRDWHWQMRHRITSAEDLARIVPITPVEQRTIERALDRFRFALTPYYASLIDPRDPQCPIRQQAIPGAGELAITSYDIEDPLNEEGDTVAPGMTHRYPDRVLWVIMHECAMLCRHCTRKRKVGERPAPISENQLDTGLGYLNAHPEIRDVLLSGGDPFLLSDDRLDGILSRIRCEAPSVEIIRFGSRLPVTMPQRITPKLVAMLRKYHPVYVNTHFNVPEEFTVESEAALALMADAGIPLGNQTVLLRGVNDCWALMRTLMHRLTANRVRPYYIYQCDLAEGLEHFRTTVAKGIEIMEHLRGHISGLAVPTFVVDAPGGGGKIPVHPNYVVTQHEHKFVLRN
;
A
#
# COMPACT_ATOMS: atom_id res chain seq x y z
N ILE A 1 24.39 -3.22 14.19
CA ILE A 1 24.30 -2.07 15.13
C ILE A 1 23.66 -0.93 14.35
N TYR A 2 22.34 -0.76 14.49
CA TYR A 2 21.62 0.37 13.89
C TYR A 2 21.65 1.54 14.86
N THR A 3 22.43 2.56 14.54
CA THR A 3 22.44 3.81 15.30
C THR A 3 21.24 4.64 14.89
N VAL A 4 20.31 4.84 15.79
CA VAL A 4 19.16 5.74 15.59
C VAL A 4 19.66 7.18 15.61
N TYR A 5 19.84 7.80 14.46
CA TYR A 5 20.12 9.23 14.36
C TYR A 5 18.83 10.03 14.57
N LYS A 6 18.57 10.45 15.81
CA LYS A 6 17.63 11.52 16.13
C LYS A 6 18.38 12.85 16.17
N SER A 7 18.63 13.47 15.03
CA SER A 7 18.94 14.90 15.00
C SER A 7 18.39 15.52 13.71
N SER A 8 17.90 16.76 13.80
CA SER A 8 17.42 17.53 12.65
C SER A 8 18.48 17.67 11.56
N ALA A 9 19.75 17.80 11.93
CA ALA A 9 20.87 17.87 11.01
C ALA A 9 21.12 16.57 10.22
N ALA A 10 21.01 15.41 10.86
CA ALA A 10 21.13 14.11 10.17
C ALA A 10 19.99 13.89 9.19
N SER A 11 18.79 14.37 9.53
CA SER A 11 17.59 14.38 8.69
C SER A 11 17.80 15.19 7.41
N ASP A 12 18.39 16.39 7.51
CA ASP A 12 18.62 17.26 6.34
C ASP A 12 19.76 16.75 5.45
N VAL A 13 20.77 16.09 6.02
CA VAL A 13 21.84 15.42 5.27
C VAL A 13 21.27 14.23 4.51
N TYR A 14 20.37 13.45 5.12
CA TYR A 14 19.74 12.29 4.47
C TYR A 14 18.82 12.72 3.32
N LYS A 15 18.01 13.77 3.50
CA LYS A 15 17.17 14.37 2.45
C LYS A 15 17.98 14.83 1.24
N ARG A 16 19.11 15.52 1.49
CA ARG A 16 20.01 15.97 0.42
C ARG A 16 20.66 14.77 -0.30
N GLN A 17 21.06 13.73 0.43
CA GLN A 17 21.71 12.56 -0.15
C GLN A 17 20.80 11.78 -1.10
N HIS A 18 19.51 11.60 -0.79
CA HIS A 18 18.57 10.93 -1.69
C HIS A 18 18.32 11.74 -2.95
N LYS A 19 18.03 13.03 -2.81
CA LYS A 19 17.85 13.95 -3.94
C LYS A 19 19.10 14.02 -4.83
N GLU A 20 20.29 14.09 -4.24
CA GLU A 20 21.55 14.18 -4.97
C GLU A 20 21.91 12.89 -5.72
N ARG A 21 21.52 11.72 -5.23
CA ARG A 21 21.75 10.43 -5.88
C ARG A 21 20.86 10.21 -7.11
N SER A 22 19.72 10.85 -7.17
CA SER A 22 18.66 10.50 -8.11
C SER A 22 18.58 11.36 -9.39
N GLY A 23 19.59 12.17 -9.69
CA GLY A 23 19.61 12.99 -10.91
C GLY A 23 18.72 14.24 -10.88
N TRP A 24 18.08 14.59 -9.73
CA TRP A 24 17.25 15.80 -9.57
C TRP A 24 17.91 16.89 -8.74
N ARG A 25 19.24 17.03 -8.84
CA ARG A 25 20.02 18.02 -8.05
C ARG A 25 19.56 19.45 -8.23
N ASP A 26 19.22 19.79 -9.47
CA ASP A 26 18.88 21.15 -9.85
C ASP A 26 17.40 21.52 -9.64
N VAL A 27 16.58 20.56 -9.17
CA VAL A 27 15.18 20.82 -8.89
C VAL A 27 15.03 21.67 -7.62
N PRO A 28 14.37 22.83 -7.67
CA PRO A 28 14.09 23.63 -6.49
C PRO A 28 13.40 22.81 -5.39
N LEU A 29 13.71 23.12 -4.13
CA LEU A 29 13.15 22.35 -3.00
C LEU A 29 11.62 22.51 -2.88
N GLU A 30 11.10 23.67 -3.28
CA GLU A 30 9.68 23.98 -3.35
C GLU A 30 8.96 23.07 -4.36
N ASP A 31 9.52 22.91 -5.56
CA ASP A 31 9.01 21.98 -6.58
C ASP A 31 9.10 20.53 -6.10
N TRP A 32 10.23 20.13 -5.52
CA TRP A 32 10.39 18.78 -4.98
C TRP A 32 9.33 18.44 -3.91
N ARG A 33 8.90 19.43 -3.14
CA ARG A 33 7.87 19.30 -2.10
C ARG A 33 6.45 19.42 -2.63
N ASP A 34 6.25 19.92 -3.86
CA ASP A 34 4.94 19.96 -4.50
C ASP A 34 4.56 18.59 -5.06
N TRP A 35 3.50 18.00 -4.50
CA TRP A 35 3.02 16.69 -4.97
C TRP A 35 2.49 16.74 -6.42
N HIS A 36 2.02 17.90 -6.91
CA HIS A 36 1.63 18.05 -8.31
C HIS A 36 2.87 18.01 -9.22
N TRP A 37 3.99 18.57 -8.77
CA TRP A 37 5.25 18.44 -9.49
C TRP A 37 5.68 16.96 -9.55
N GLN A 38 5.61 16.22 -8.45
CA GLN A 38 5.90 14.79 -8.38
C GLN A 38 5.03 14.00 -9.38
N MET A 39 3.74 14.33 -9.48
CA MET A 39 2.82 13.68 -10.43
C MET A 39 3.14 14.01 -11.88
N ARG A 40 3.48 15.27 -12.20
CA ARG A 40 3.82 15.68 -13.57
C ARG A 40 5.13 15.08 -14.07
N HIS A 41 6.06 14.79 -13.16
CA HIS A 41 7.39 14.28 -13.49
C HIS A 41 7.54 12.78 -13.19
N ARG A 42 6.44 12.05 -13.14
CA ARG A 42 6.49 10.59 -13.02
C ARG A 42 7.27 9.99 -14.18
N ILE A 43 8.08 9.00 -13.86
CA ILE A 43 8.78 8.16 -14.82
C ILE A 43 7.80 7.12 -15.34
N THR A 44 7.55 7.09 -16.64
CA THR A 44 6.55 6.21 -17.26
C THR A 44 7.09 5.37 -18.42
N SER A 45 8.38 5.56 -18.77
CA SER A 45 9.05 4.84 -19.84
C SER A 45 10.36 4.21 -19.35
N ALA A 46 10.84 3.20 -20.08
CA ALA A 46 12.14 2.59 -19.83
C ALA A 46 13.28 3.57 -20.13
N GLU A 47 13.11 4.46 -21.11
CA GLU A 47 14.10 5.47 -21.48
C GLU A 47 14.28 6.50 -20.36
N ASP A 48 13.19 7.04 -19.79
CA ASP A 48 13.26 7.98 -18.67
C ASP A 48 13.86 7.33 -17.43
N LEU A 49 13.50 6.05 -17.19
CA LEU A 49 14.07 5.28 -16.10
C LEU A 49 15.60 5.13 -16.23
N ALA A 50 16.09 4.86 -17.44
CA ALA A 50 17.53 4.68 -17.72
C ALA A 50 18.37 5.94 -17.42
N ARG A 51 17.74 7.12 -17.43
CA ARG A 51 18.41 8.39 -17.08
C ARG A 51 18.63 8.54 -15.58
N ILE A 52 17.91 7.76 -14.78
CA ILE A 52 17.84 7.96 -13.31
C ILE A 52 18.43 6.77 -12.56
N VAL A 53 18.14 5.57 -13.03
CA VAL A 53 18.59 4.32 -12.41
C VAL A 53 19.42 3.56 -13.44
N PRO A 54 20.63 3.09 -13.06
CA PRO A 54 21.43 2.24 -13.95
C PRO A 54 20.62 1.01 -14.37
N ILE A 55 20.39 0.86 -15.67
CA ILE A 55 19.79 -0.32 -16.29
C ILE A 55 20.65 -0.78 -17.46
N THR A 56 20.81 -2.08 -17.61
CA THR A 56 21.49 -2.65 -18.75
C THR A 56 20.60 -2.66 -19.99
N PRO A 57 21.16 -2.74 -21.21
CA PRO A 57 20.34 -2.87 -22.43
C PRO A 57 19.44 -4.11 -22.43
N VAL A 58 19.81 -5.17 -21.70
CA VAL A 58 18.96 -6.37 -21.54
C VAL A 58 17.78 -6.07 -20.61
N GLU A 59 18.03 -5.42 -19.49
CA GLU A 59 16.96 -4.98 -18.58
C GLU A 59 16.01 -4.01 -19.27
N GLN A 60 16.54 -3.05 -20.05
CA GLN A 60 15.71 -2.09 -20.75
C GLN A 60 14.72 -2.80 -21.68
N ARG A 61 15.19 -3.71 -22.53
CA ARG A 61 14.30 -4.52 -23.40
C ARG A 61 13.30 -5.36 -22.62
N THR A 62 13.70 -5.85 -21.43
CA THR A 62 12.82 -6.62 -20.57
C THR A 62 11.72 -5.74 -19.99
N ILE A 63 12.06 -4.52 -19.55
CA ILE A 63 11.11 -3.53 -19.06
C ILE A 63 10.13 -3.18 -20.18
N GLU A 64 10.61 -2.84 -21.37
CA GLU A 64 9.76 -2.52 -22.54
C GLU A 64 8.73 -3.64 -22.81
N ARG A 65 9.17 -4.91 -22.84
CA ARG A 65 8.25 -6.06 -22.98
C ARG A 65 7.25 -6.17 -21.82
N ALA A 66 7.65 -5.85 -20.60
CA ALA A 66 6.72 -5.85 -19.47
C ALA A 66 5.70 -4.71 -19.57
N LEU A 67 6.08 -3.59 -20.18
CA LEU A 67 5.19 -2.45 -20.42
C LEU A 67 4.13 -2.72 -21.47
N ASP A 68 4.36 -3.64 -22.42
CA ASP A 68 3.33 -4.10 -23.36
C ASP A 68 2.13 -4.74 -22.65
N ARG A 69 2.35 -5.26 -21.46
CA ARG A 69 1.31 -5.95 -20.67
C ARG A 69 0.82 -5.15 -19.47
N PHE A 70 1.74 -4.54 -18.73
CA PHE A 70 1.44 -3.86 -17.48
C PHE A 70 2.01 -2.45 -17.48
N ARG A 71 1.18 -1.46 -17.25
CA ARG A 71 1.57 -0.06 -17.14
C ARG A 71 2.62 0.16 -16.06
N PHE A 72 3.37 1.25 -16.22
CA PHE A 72 4.40 1.68 -15.29
C PHE A 72 4.26 3.17 -14.99
N ALA A 73 4.38 3.53 -13.74
CA ALA A 73 4.56 4.90 -13.29
C ALA A 73 5.31 4.87 -11.95
N LEU A 74 6.26 5.77 -11.81
CA LEU A 74 7.11 5.89 -10.63
C LEU A 74 7.34 7.36 -10.31
N THR A 75 7.08 7.79 -9.07
CA THR A 75 7.34 9.18 -8.67
C THR A 75 8.84 9.44 -8.55
N PRO A 76 9.31 10.66 -8.87
CA PRO A 76 10.70 11.07 -8.60
C PRO A 76 11.12 10.80 -7.15
N TYR A 77 10.24 11.08 -6.19
CA TYR A 77 10.49 10.81 -4.78
C TYR A 77 10.80 9.34 -4.52
N TYR A 78 9.93 8.40 -4.93
CA TYR A 78 10.15 6.98 -4.65
C TYR A 78 11.33 6.41 -5.45
N ALA A 79 11.56 6.90 -6.68
CA ALA A 79 12.75 6.56 -7.46
C ALA A 79 14.05 6.96 -6.75
N SER A 80 14.05 8.07 -6.02
CA SER A 80 15.22 8.54 -5.27
C SER A 80 15.62 7.62 -4.09
N LEU A 81 14.73 6.71 -3.68
CA LEU A 81 15.01 5.73 -2.63
C LEU A 81 15.74 4.48 -3.14
N ILE A 82 15.80 4.28 -4.45
CA ILE A 82 16.47 3.12 -5.06
C ILE A 82 17.98 3.24 -4.86
N ASP A 83 18.61 2.21 -4.28
CA ASP A 83 20.08 2.13 -4.31
C ASP A 83 20.53 1.71 -5.73
N PRO A 84 21.20 2.60 -6.47
CA PRO A 84 21.61 2.30 -7.84
C PRO A 84 22.71 1.24 -7.95
N ARG A 85 23.37 0.89 -6.83
CA ARG A 85 24.43 -0.11 -6.79
C ARG A 85 23.95 -1.51 -6.43
N ASP A 86 22.69 -1.61 -5.95
CA ASP A 86 22.11 -2.89 -5.56
C ASP A 86 21.01 -3.30 -6.53
N PRO A 87 21.26 -4.26 -7.43
CA PRO A 87 20.24 -4.80 -8.34
C PRO A 87 19.08 -5.48 -7.60
N GLN A 88 19.33 -5.94 -6.36
CA GLN A 88 18.34 -6.59 -5.50
C GLN A 88 17.68 -5.61 -4.51
N CYS A 89 17.91 -4.31 -4.68
CA CYS A 89 17.29 -3.28 -3.83
C CYS A 89 15.77 -3.51 -3.71
N PRO A 90 15.25 -3.66 -2.48
CA PRO A 90 13.84 -3.98 -2.28
C PRO A 90 12.89 -2.87 -2.75
N ILE A 91 13.35 -1.62 -2.77
CA ILE A 91 12.61 -0.49 -3.37
C ILE A 91 12.53 -0.66 -4.89
N ARG A 92 13.67 -1.02 -5.54
CA ARG A 92 13.75 -1.27 -6.98
C ARG A 92 12.79 -2.38 -7.40
N GLN A 93 12.80 -3.51 -6.70
CA GLN A 93 11.96 -4.66 -7.04
C GLN A 93 10.45 -4.35 -6.96
N GLN A 94 10.04 -3.50 -6.04
CA GLN A 94 8.63 -3.10 -5.90
C GLN A 94 8.17 -2.09 -6.96
N ALA A 95 9.10 -1.38 -7.59
CA ALA A 95 8.82 -0.22 -8.44
C ALA A 95 9.09 -0.48 -9.92
N ILE A 96 10.16 -1.19 -10.26
CA ILE A 96 10.63 -1.34 -11.64
C ILE A 96 10.11 -2.64 -12.25
N PRO A 97 9.52 -2.61 -13.45
CA PRO A 97 9.09 -3.80 -14.16
C PRO A 97 10.25 -4.76 -14.45
N GLY A 98 10.00 -6.06 -14.38
CA GLY A 98 11.03 -7.07 -14.61
C GLY A 98 10.54 -8.32 -15.32
N ALA A 99 11.49 -9.20 -15.69
CA ALA A 99 11.21 -10.45 -16.42
C ALA A 99 10.21 -11.36 -15.69
N GLY A 100 10.21 -11.34 -14.35
CA GLY A 100 9.29 -12.16 -13.55
C GLY A 100 7.82 -11.86 -13.80
N GLU A 101 7.49 -10.63 -14.24
CA GLU A 101 6.11 -10.27 -14.56
C GLU A 101 5.58 -10.88 -15.87
N LEU A 102 6.47 -11.33 -16.73
CA LEU A 102 6.13 -11.96 -18.00
C LEU A 102 5.83 -13.45 -17.86
N ALA A 103 6.22 -14.05 -16.73
CA ALA A 103 5.91 -15.43 -16.43
C ALA A 103 4.42 -15.57 -16.10
N ILE A 104 3.75 -16.51 -16.76
CA ILE A 104 2.37 -16.91 -16.50
C ILE A 104 2.40 -18.34 -16.04
N THR A 105 1.72 -18.62 -14.94
CA THR A 105 1.57 -19.96 -14.40
C THR A 105 0.12 -20.43 -14.50
N SER A 106 -0.11 -21.73 -14.38
CA SER A 106 -1.46 -22.30 -14.34
C SER A 106 -2.28 -21.90 -13.10
N TYR A 107 -1.64 -21.28 -12.11
CA TYR A 107 -2.26 -20.80 -10.88
C TYR A 107 -2.60 -19.31 -10.92
N ASP A 108 -2.20 -18.59 -11.97
CA ASP A 108 -2.49 -17.18 -12.11
C ASP A 108 -3.96 -16.95 -12.41
N ILE A 109 -4.55 -15.99 -11.71
CA ILE A 109 -5.96 -15.61 -11.79
C ILE A 109 -6.03 -14.13 -12.17
N GLU A 110 -6.83 -13.78 -13.15
CA GLU A 110 -7.00 -12.39 -13.57
C GLU A 110 -7.66 -11.53 -12.48
N ASP A 111 -8.72 -12.05 -11.84
CA ASP A 111 -9.38 -11.44 -10.68
C ASP A 111 -9.34 -12.39 -9.48
N PRO A 112 -8.18 -12.51 -8.77
CA PRO A 112 -8.01 -13.46 -7.70
C PRO A 112 -8.95 -13.21 -6.51
N LEU A 113 -9.40 -11.96 -6.36
CA LEU A 113 -10.30 -11.55 -5.28
C LEU A 113 -11.77 -11.57 -5.68
N ASN A 114 -12.11 -11.91 -6.92
CA ASN A 114 -13.49 -11.89 -7.45
C ASN A 114 -14.21 -10.56 -7.21
N GLU A 115 -13.49 -9.45 -7.39
CA GLU A 115 -14.07 -8.11 -7.18
C GLU A 115 -15.20 -7.80 -8.16
N GLU A 116 -15.12 -8.36 -9.38
CA GLU A 116 -16.15 -8.19 -10.41
C GLU A 116 -17.44 -8.91 -10.04
N GLY A 117 -17.33 -10.15 -9.53
CA GLY A 117 -18.48 -10.94 -9.10
C GLY A 117 -19.22 -10.36 -7.89
N ASP A 118 -18.49 -9.67 -7.01
CA ASP A 118 -19.06 -9.04 -5.80
C ASP A 118 -19.39 -7.55 -6.01
N THR A 119 -19.36 -7.04 -7.26
CA THR A 119 -19.68 -5.65 -7.59
C THR A 119 -21.19 -5.42 -7.55
N VAL A 120 -21.62 -4.50 -6.67
CA VAL A 120 -23.05 -4.17 -6.43
C VAL A 120 -23.46 -2.79 -6.94
N ALA A 121 -22.48 -1.89 -7.12
CA ALA A 121 -22.62 -0.57 -7.70
C ALA A 121 -21.31 -0.17 -8.39
N PRO A 122 -21.24 0.86 -9.20
CA PRO A 122 -20.02 1.27 -9.90
C PRO A 122 -18.84 1.42 -8.95
N GLY A 123 -17.83 0.54 -9.08
CA GLY A 123 -16.63 0.50 -8.25
C GLY A 123 -16.84 0.01 -6.82
N MET A 124 -18.05 -0.44 -6.45
CA MET A 124 -18.35 -0.90 -5.09
C MET A 124 -18.44 -2.42 -5.02
N THR A 125 -17.59 -3.01 -4.18
CA THR A 125 -17.55 -4.45 -3.89
C THR A 125 -18.12 -4.71 -2.50
N HIS A 126 -19.17 -5.55 -2.39
CA HIS A 126 -19.85 -5.89 -1.14
C HIS A 126 -19.71 -7.39 -0.85
N ARG A 127 -18.63 -7.81 -0.19
CA ARG A 127 -18.34 -9.20 0.17
C ARG A 127 -18.73 -9.54 1.60
N TYR A 128 -18.57 -8.59 2.51
CA TYR A 128 -18.76 -8.81 3.95
C TYR A 128 -20.06 -8.12 4.40
N PRO A 129 -20.82 -8.71 5.33
CA PRO A 129 -22.15 -8.23 5.66
C PRO A 129 -22.25 -6.78 6.11
N ASP A 130 -21.20 -6.25 6.76
CA ASP A 130 -21.19 -4.96 7.44
C ASP A 130 -20.33 -3.88 6.78
N ARG A 131 -19.69 -4.20 5.63
CA ARG A 131 -18.74 -3.29 5.02
C ARG A 131 -18.57 -3.46 3.51
N VAL A 132 -18.25 -2.37 2.86
CA VAL A 132 -17.94 -2.34 1.43
C VAL A 132 -16.56 -1.75 1.16
N LEU A 133 -15.98 -2.15 0.03
CA LEU A 133 -14.88 -1.45 -0.60
C LEU A 133 -15.44 -0.62 -1.75
N TRP A 134 -15.05 0.65 -1.83
CA TRP A 134 -15.50 1.55 -2.89
C TRP A 134 -14.30 2.19 -3.61
N VAL A 135 -14.14 1.86 -4.87
CA VAL A 135 -13.13 2.42 -5.77
C VAL A 135 -13.60 3.79 -6.24
N ILE A 136 -12.98 4.85 -5.72
CA ILE A 136 -13.34 6.24 -6.04
C ILE A 136 -12.34 6.94 -6.97
N MET A 137 -11.20 6.28 -7.23
CA MET A 137 -10.12 6.77 -8.09
C MET A 137 -9.45 5.60 -8.80
N HIS A 138 -9.09 5.75 -10.07
CA HIS A 138 -8.42 4.70 -10.86
C HIS A 138 -6.93 5.01 -11.15
N GLU A 139 -6.40 6.14 -10.67
CA GLU A 139 -5.00 6.51 -10.81
C GLU A 139 -4.20 6.23 -9.53
N CYS A 140 -2.90 5.92 -9.70
CA CYS A 140 -1.91 5.86 -8.62
C CYS A 140 -0.74 6.77 -8.94
N ALA A 141 -0.08 7.30 -7.92
CA ALA A 141 1.17 8.04 -8.08
C ALA A 141 2.29 7.10 -8.57
N MET A 142 2.32 5.88 -8.05
CA MET A 142 3.21 4.81 -8.46
C MET A 142 2.42 3.52 -8.74
N LEU A 143 2.76 2.80 -9.80
CA LEU A 143 2.17 1.49 -10.13
C LEU A 143 3.03 0.38 -9.52
N CYS A 144 2.66 -0.04 -8.31
CA CYS A 144 3.35 -1.09 -7.56
C CYS A 144 3.40 -2.40 -8.36
N ARG A 145 4.57 -3.02 -8.46
CA ARG A 145 4.73 -4.25 -9.25
C ARG A 145 4.01 -5.46 -8.64
N HIS A 146 3.73 -5.43 -7.34
CA HIS A 146 2.96 -6.42 -6.59
C HIS A 146 1.46 -6.09 -6.46
N CYS A 147 0.94 -5.14 -7.24
CA CYS A 147 -0.48 -4.74 -7.14
C CYS A 147 -1.41 -5.80 -7.71
N THR A 148 -2.41 -6.24 -6.95
CA THR A 148 -3.45 -7.19 -7.40
C THR A 148 -4.36 -6.61 -8.47
N ARG A 149 -4.51 -5.27 -8.50
CA ARG A 149 -5.32 -4.54 -9.49
C ARG A 149 -4.50 -3.98 -10.65
N LYS A 150 -3.24 -4.44 -10.86
CA LYS A 150 -2.35 -3.88 -11.90
C LYS A 150 -2.94 -3.95 -13.32
N ARG A 151 -3.88 -4.86 -13.57
CA ARG A 151 -4.63 -4.98 -14.83
C ARG A 151 -5.57 -3.78 -15.10
N LYS A 152 -6.12 -3.18 -14.02
CA LYS A 152 -7.15 -2.11 -14.08
C LYS A 152 -6.60 -0.71 -13.78
N VAL A 153 -5.62 -0.62 -12.86
CA VAL A 153 -5.09 0.67 -12.41
C VAL A 153 -4.33 1.38 -13.52
N GLY A 154 -4.65 2.66 -13.73
CA GLY A 154 -4.08 3.50 -14.78
C GLY A 154 -4.70 3.29 -16.17
N GLU A 155 -5.69 2.39 -16.35
CA GLU A 155 -6.35 2.19 -17.64
C GLU A 155 -7.25 3.36 -18.02
N ARG A 156 -8.01 3.84 -17.07
CA ARG A 156 -8.83 5.04 -17.18
C ARG A 156 -8.57 5.89 -15.94
N PRO A 157 -7.54 6.74 -15.98
CA PRO A 157 -7.15 7.56 -14.81
C PRO A 157 -8.18 8.65 -14.55
N ALA A 158 -9.34 8.27 -14.05
CA ALA A 158 -10.44 9.18 -13.79
C ALA A 158 -10.98 8.96 -12.37
N PRO A 159 -11.40 10.02 -11.70
CA PRO A 159 -12.20 9.92 -10.47
C PRO A 159 -13.59 9.34 -10.79
N ILE A 160 -14.24 8.83 -9.76
CA ILE A 160 -15.66 8.47 -9.82
C ILE A 160 -16.50 9.67 -10.28
N SER A 161 -17.41 9.46 -11.25
CA SER A 161 -18.34 10.49 -11.74
C SER A 161 -19.44 10.77 -10.71
N GLU A 162 -20.14 11.90 -10.85
CA GLU A 162 -21.27 12.22 -9.96
C GLU A 162 -22.37 11.14 -10.04
N ASN A 163 -22.73 10.69 -11.24
CA ASN A 163 -23.75 9.65 -11.41
C ASN A 163 -23.36 8.31 -10.75
N GLN A 164 -22.07 7.95 -10.82
CA GLN A 164 -21.56 6.76 -10.14
C GLN A 164 -21.55 6.95 -8.61
N LEU A 165 -21.26 8.17 -8.15
CA LEU A 165 -21.32 8.52 -6.72
C LEU A 165 -22.77 8.44 -6.22
N ASP A 166 -23.74 8.99 -6.97
CA ASP A 166 -25.16 8.92 -6.65
C ASP A 166 -25.64 7.47 -6.54
N THR A 167 -25.26 6.63 -7.49
CA THR A 167 -25.61 5.19 -7.48
C THR A 167 -25.04 4.49 -6.24
N GLY A 168 -23.76 4.74 -5.90
CA GLY A 168 -23.13 4.14 -4.73
C GLY A 168 -23.76 4.61 -3.41
N LEU A 169 -24.06 5.89 -3.28
CA LEU A 169 -24.75 6.44 -2.10
C LEU A 169 -26.18 5.89 -1.96
N GLY A 170 -26.89 5.74 -3.09
CA GLY A 170 -28.20 5.08 -3.11
C GLY A 170 -28.12 3.64 -2.59
N TYR A 171 -27.08 2.91 -2.98
CA TYR A 171 -26.84 1.56 -2.46
C TYR A 171 -26.58 1.55 -0.96
N LEU A 172 -25.68 2.42 -0.45
CA LEU A 172 -25.39 2.53 0.98
C LEU A 172 -26.64 2.89 1.80
N ASN A 173 -27.47 3.80 1.29
CA ASN A 173 -28.71 4.19 1.98
C ASN A 173 -29.75 3.07 2.01
N ALA A 174 -29.77 2.21 0.98
CA ALA A 174 -30.68 1.05 0.91
C ALA A 174 -30.19 -0.14 1.78
N HIS A 175 -28.94 -0.13 2.24
CA HIS A 175 -28.30 -1.20 3.01
C HIS A 175 -27.78 -0.69 4.36
N PRO A 176 -28.64 -0.44 5.36
CA PRO A 176 -28.28 0.11 6.66
C PRO A 176 -27.40 -0.82 7.52
N GLU A 177 -27.27 -2.09 7.17
CA GLU A 177 -26.33 -3.03 7.76
C GLU A 177 -24.87 -2.67 7.47
N ILE A 178 -24.60 -1.88 6.42
CA ILE A 178 -23.27 -1.41 6.06
C ILE A 178 -22.87 -0.27 7.01
N ARG A 179 -21.90 -0.53 7.87
CA ARG A 179 -21.39 0.42 8.86
C ARG A 179 -19.99 0.95 8.52
N ASP A 180 -19.30 0.33 7.59
CA ASP A 180 -17.89 0.58 7.29
C ASP A 180 -17.68 0.66 5.77
N VAL A 181 -17.16 1.80 5.32
CA VAL A 181 -16.81 2.04 3.91
C VAL A 181 -15.30 2.22 3.76
N LEU A 182 -14.66 1.32 3.01
CA LEU A 182 -13.25 1.45 2.60
C LEU A 182 -13.16 2.16 1.25
N LEU A 183 -12.77 3.43 1.25
CA LEU A 183 -12.45 4.19 0.06
C LEU A 183 -11.06 3.80 -0.46
N SER A 184 -10.99 3.36 -1.72
CA SER A 184 -9.81 2.76 -2.31
C SER A 184 -9.79 2.98 -3.84
N GLY A 185 -9.08 2.12 -4.56
CA GLY A 185 -9.03 2.11 -6.02
C GLY A 185 -7.64 1.96 -6.57
N GLY A 186 -7.19 2.97 -7.34
CA GLY A 186 -5.82 3.38 -7.45
C GLY A 186 -5.40 3.92 -6.09
N ASP A 187 -5.21 5.22 -5.98
CA ASP A 187 -5.01 5.82 -4.65
C ASP A 187 -6.01 6.98 -4.44
N PRO A 188 -6.93 6.87 -3.47
CA PRO A 188 -8.00 7.85 -3.25
C PRO A 188 -7.49 9.23 -2.89
N PHE A 189 -6.30 9.36 -2.28
CA PHE A 189 -5.72 10.65 -1.94
C PHE A 189 -5.17 11.42 -3.15
N LEU A 190 -5.20 10.87 -4.36
CA LEU A 190 -4.93 11.62 -5.58
C LEU A 190 -6.10 12.52 -6.00
N LEU A 191 -7.28 12.32 -5.45
CA LEU A 191 -8.38 13.28 -5.59
C LEU A 191 -8.00 14.62 -4.98
N SER A 192 -8.54 15.71 -5.52
CA SER A 192 -8.39 17.03 -4.88
C SER A 192 -9.06 17.04 -3.49
N ASP A 193 -8.56 17.91 -2.60
CA ASP A 193 -9.14 18.04 -1.26
C ASP A 193 -10.65 18.37 -1.34
N ASP A 194 -11.04 19.25 -2.26
CA ASP A 194 -12.44 19.65 -2.44
C ASP A 194 -13.32 18.49 -2.93
N ARG A 195 -12.78 17.62 -3.82
CA ARG A 195 -13.49 16.43 -4.27
C ARG A 195 -13.67 15.41 -3.15
N LEU A 196 -12.62 15.19 -2.35
CA LEU A 196 -12.68 14.32 -1.17
C LEU A 196 -13.66 14.87 -0.12
N ASP A 197 -13.61 16.17 0.15
CA ASP A 197 -14.54 16.84 1.09
C ASP A 197 -15.99 16.63 0.65
N GLY A 198 -16.29 16.82 -0.66
CA GLY A 198 -17.61 16.56 -1.22
C GLY A 198 -18.07 15.10 -1.06
N ILE A 199 -17.24 14.12 -1.36
CA ILE A 199 -17.55 12.70 -1.22
C ILE A 199 -17.82 12.36 0.25
N LEU A 200 -16.94 12.78 1.17
CA LEU A 200 -17.06 12.49 2.59
C LEU A 200 -18.29 13.15 3.21
N SER A 201 -18.58 14.40 2.84
CA SER A 201 -19.79 15.12 3.26
C SER A 201 -21.05 14.37 2.84
N ARG A 202 -21.10 13.92 1.59
CA ARG A 202 -22.24 13.17 1.06
C ARG A 202 -22.42 11.82 1.76
N ILE A 203 -21.33 11.06 2.00
CA ILE A 203 -21.41 9.79 2.76
C ILE A 203 -21.99 10.06 4.15
N ARG A 204 -21.54 11.09 4.88
CA ARG A 204 -22.02 11.41 6.22
C ARG A 204 -23.48 11.87 6.23
N CYS A 205 -23.94 12.60 5.19
CA CYS A 205 -25.30 13.13 5.11
C CYS A 205 -26.29 12.12 4.56
N GLU A 206 -25.92 11.34 3.53
CA GLU A 206 -26.84 10.52 2.75
C GLU A 206 -26.82 9.04 3.15
N ALA A 207 -25.76 8.58 3.85
CA ALA A 207 -25.63 7.21 4.34
C ALA A 207 -25.34 7.21 5.87
N PRO A 208 -26.31 7.58 6.72
CA PRO A 208 -26.09 7.77 8.17
C PRO A 208 -25.76 6.47 8.93
N SER A 209 -26.01 5.30 8.35
CA SER A 209 -25.57 4.00 8.88
C SER A 209 -24.05 3.81 8.84
N VAL A 210 -23.36 4.53 7.95
CA VAL A 210 -21.89 4.44 7.82
C VAL A 210 -21.23 5.14 9.00
N GLU A 211 -20.78 4.36 9.97
CA GLU A 211 -20.09 4.87 11.16
C GLU A 211 -18.60 5.10 10.88
N ILE A 212 -17.98 4.21 10.12
CA ILE A 212 -16.51 4.16 9.88
C ILE A 212 -16.22 4.43 8.41
N ILE A 213 -15.34 5.40 8.16
CA ILE A 213 -14.75 5.62 6.83
C ILE A 213 -13.26 5.26 6.91
N ARG A 214 -12.81 4.41 6.01
CA ARG A 214 -11.41 4.04 5.89
C ARG A 214 -10.85 4.42 4.53
N PHE A 215 -9.59 4.81 4.51
CA PHE A 215 -8.83 4.99 3.28
C PHE A 215 -7.74 3.92 3.17
N GLY A 216 -7.62 3.32 1.98
CA GLY A 216 -6.46 2.51 1.61
C GLY A 216 -5.55 3.36 0.71
N SER A 217 -4.41 3.82 1.21
CA SER A 217 -3.50 4.70 0.46
C SER A 217 -2.05 4.32 0.68
N ARG A 218 -1.28 4.29 -0.41
CA ARG A 218 0.16 4.14 -0.36
C ARG A 218 0.91 5.46 -0.51
N LEU A 219 0.21 6.60 -0.62
CA LEU A 219 0.86 7.91 -0.77
C LEU A 219 1.76 8.31 0.40
N PRO A 220 1.49 7.94 1.66
CA PRO A 220 2.46 8.17 2.73
C PRO A 220 3.83 7.55 2.47
N VAL A 221 3.90 6.52 1.59
CA VAL A 221 5.12 5.81 1.19
C VAL A 221 5.66 6.32 -0.13
N THR A 222 4.80 6.45 -1.16
CA THR A 222 5.22 6.67 -2.55
C THR A 222 5.28 8.14 -2.96
N MET A 223 4.58 9.00 -2.21
CA MET A 223 4.52 10.45 -2.43
C MET A 223 4.02 11.16 -1.16
N PRO A 224 4.79 11.15 -0.05
CA PRO A 224 4.38 11.73 1.23
C PRO A 224 4.07 13.22 1.15
N GLN A 225 4.55 13.94 0.13
CA GLN A 225 4.26 15.34 -0.14
C GLN A 225 2.75 15.62 -0.31
N ARG A 226 1.97 14.60 -0.69
CA ARG A 226 0.50 14.73 -0.81
C ARG A 226 -0.20 14.80 0.54
N ILE A 227 0.41 14.33 1.60
CA ILE A 227 -0.16 14.40 2.95
C ILE A 227 0.09 15.80 3.51
N THR A 228 -0.75 16.73 3.08
CA THR A 228 -0.65 18.15 3.45
C THR A 228 -1.45 18.49 4.70
N PRO A 229 -1.10 19.57 5.42
CA PRO A 229 -1.93 20.07 6.52
C PRO A 229 -3.39 20.35 6.11
N LYS A 230 -3.62 20.80 4.85
CA LYS A 230 -4.97 21.07 4.32
C LYS A 230 -5.77 19.78 4.19
N LEU A 231 -5.18 18.73 3.58
CA LEU A 231 -5.81 17.40 3.48
C LEU A 231 -6.19 16.88 4.88
N VAL A 232 -5.23 16.88 5.80
CA VAL A 232 -5.43 16.32 7.15
C VAL A 232 -6.49 17.11 7.93
N ALA A 233 -6.49 18.44 7.84
CA ALA A 233 -7.51 19.29 8.45
C ALA A 233 -8.90 19.02 7.87
N MET A 234 -9.00 18.74 6.58
CA MET A 234 -10.24 18.34 5.91
C MET A 234 -10.74 16.98 6.43
N LEU A 235 -9.86 15.95 6.47
CA LEU A 235 -10.22 14.62 6.95
C LEU A 235 -10.74 14.62 8.40
N ARG A 236 -10.18 15.47 9.27
CA ARG A 236 -10.63 15.62 10.68
C ARG A 236 -12.09 15.99 10.83
N LYS A 237 -12.72 16.65 9.86
CA LYS A 237 -14.15 17.01 9.90
C LYS A 237 -15.06 15.78 9.94
N TYR A 238 -14.56 14.64 9.44
CA TYR A 238 -15.36 13.44 9.15
C TYR A 238 -15.06 12.25 10.05
N HIS A 239 -14.43 12.47 11.21
CA HIS A 239 -14.17 11.36 12.16
C HIS A 239 -15.43 10.56 12.51
N PRO A 240 -15.30 9.24 12.73
CA PRO A 240 -14.07 8.47 12.70
C PRO A 240 -13.61 8.13 11.28
N VAL A 241 -12.39 8.57 10.95
CA VAL A 241 -11.69 8.26 9.70
C VAL A 241 -10.42 7.49 10.02
N TYR A 242 -10.16 6.40 9.32
CA TYR A 242 -8.97 5.56 9.45
C TYR A 242 -8.15 5.57 8.16
N VAL A 243 -6.85 5.49 8.25
CA VAL A 243 -5.97 5.34 7.08
C VAL A 243 -5.14 4.07 7.20
N ASN A 244 -5.31 3.17 6.25
CA ASN A 244 -4.45 2.01 6.10
C ASN A 244 -3.40 2.30 5.03
N THR A 245 -2.15 2.39 5.46
CA THR A 245 -1.00 2.59 4.57
C THR A 245 -0.34 1.26 4.19
N HIS A 246 0.73 1.32 3.37
CA HIS A 246 1.30 0.13 2.79
C HIS A 246 2.84 0.23 2.70
N PHE A 247 3.50 0.09 3.85
CA PHE A 247 4.95 -0.09 3.96
C PHE A 247 5.26 -1.58 3.86
N ASN A 248 6.25 -1.93 3.05
CA ASN A 248 6.72 -3.31 2.88
C ASN A 248 8.14 -3.53 3.41
N VAL A 249 8.96 -2.47 3.48
CA VAL A 249 10.36 -2.56 3.92
C VAL A 249 10.73 -1.36 4.80
N PRO A 250 11.70 -1.50 5.71
CA PRO A 250 12.16 -0.41 6.57
C PRO A 250 12.73 0.81 5.81
N GLU A 251 13.28 0.59 4.61
CA GLU A 251 13.88 1.62 3.76
C GLU A 251 12.87 2.63 3.23
N GLU A 252 11.59 2.31 3.28
CA GLU A 252 10.48 3.23 2.93
C GLU A 252 10.22 4.30 4.02
N PHE A 253 10.78 4.14 5.22
CA PHE A 253 10.71 5.15 6.27
C PHE A 253 11.77 6.22 6.06
N THR A 254 11.34 7.31 5.47
CA THR A 254 12.13 8.54 5.30
C THR A 254 11.62 9.62 6.24
N VAL A 255 12.33 10.73 6.31
CA VAL A 255 11.87 11.89 7.10
C VAL A 255 10.53 12.41 6.57
N GLU A 256 10.32 12.39 5.24
CA GLU A 256 9.09 12.83 4.60
C GLU A 256 7.93 11.89 4.93
N SER A 257 8.13 10.57 4.83
CA SER A 257 7.10 9.59 5.16
C SER A 257 6.76 9.59 6.66
N GLU A 258 7.76 9.71 7.54
CA GLU A 258 7.55 9.82 9.00
C GLU A 258 6.80 11.12 9.36
N ALA A 259 7.13 12.24 8.72
CA ALA A 259 6.40 13.50 8.91
C ALA A 259 4.94 13.41 8.45
N ALA A 260 4.68 12.75 7.32
CA ALA A 260 3.32 12.51 6.83
C ALA A 260 2.50 11.64 7.80
N LEU A 261 3.11 10.58 8.33
CA LEU A 261 2.48 9.73 9.35
C LEU A 261 2.20 10.49 10.65
N ALA A 262 3.18 11.29 11.12
CA ALA A 262 3.03 12.10 12.31
C ALA A 262 1.88 13.11 12.17
N LEU A 263 1.80 13.80 11.02
CA LEU A 263 0.75 14.78 10.75
C LEU A 263 -0.66 14.18 10.84
N MET A 264 -0.85 12.98 10.28
CA MET A 264 -2.13 12.27 10.37
C MET A 264 -2.43 11.77 11.79
N ALA A 265 -1.43 11.19 12.47
CA ALA A 265 -1.58 10.68 13.83
C ALA A 265 -1.85 11.79 14.84
N ASP A 266 -1.20 12.97 14.70
CA ASP A 266 -1.43 14.16 15.54
C ASP A 266 -2.84 14.74 15.33
N ALA A 267 -3.42 14.52 14.15
CA ALA A 267 -4.80 14.89 13.85
C ALA A 267 -5.84 13.91 14.43
N GLY A 268 -5.41 12.86 15.14
CA GLY A 268 -6.30 11.84 15.70
C GLY A 268 -6.80 10.81 14.68
N ILE A 269 -6.15 10.70 13.52
CA ILE A 269 -6.47 9.67 12.51
C ILE A 269 -5.74 8.38 12.88
N PRO A 270 -6.45 7.28 13.23
CA PRO A 270 -5.82 5.99 13.47
C PRO A 270 -5.16 5.46 12.19
N LEU A 271 -3.91 4.99 12.33
CA LEU A 271 -3.12 4.48 11.21
C LEU A 271 -2.92 2.97 11.33
N GLY A 272 -3.17 2.26 10.24
CA GLY A 272 -2.85 0.85 10.08
C GLY A 272 -1.89 0.62 8.92
N ASN A 273 -1.14 -0.49 8.94
CA ASN A 273 -0.30 -0.89 7.82
C ASN A 273 -0.67 -2.27 7.30
N GLN A 274 -0.76 -2.39 6.00
CA GLN A 274 -1.04 -3.61 5.27
C GLN A 274 0.21 -3.98 4.45
N THR A 275 1.06 -4.86 5.01
CA THR A 275 2.26 -5.36 4.33
C THR A 275 1.89 -6.54 3.44
N VAL A 276 2.45 -6.63 2.24
CA VAL A 276 2.42 -7.86 1.43
C VAL A 276 3.74 -8.60 1.61
N LEU A 277 3.68 -9.91 1.84
CA LEU A 277 4.86 -10.77 1.93
C LEU A 277 5.38 -11.09 0.52
N LEU A 278 6.55 -10.58 0.19
CA LEU A 278 7.14 -10.61 -1.15
C LEU A 278 8.50 -11.30 -1.13
N ARG A 279 8.64 -12.36 -1.94
CA ARG A 279 9.91 -13.10 -2.12
C ARG A 279 11.02 -12.15 -2.58
N GLY A 280 12.18 -12.21 -1.92
CA GLY A 280 13.35 -11.39 -2.24
C GLY A 280 13.24 -9.92 -1.85
N VAL A 281 12.09 -9.49 -1.30
CA VAL A 281 11.85 -8.11 -0.85
C VAL A 281 11.81 -8.02 0.66
N ASN A 282 10.96 -8.82 1.31
CA ASN A 282 10.74 -8.77 2.75
C ASN A 282 10.47 -10.14 3.40
N ASP A 283 10.80 -11.23 2.74
CA ASP A 283 10.58 -12.61 3.21
C ASP A 283 11.62 -13.10 4.23
N CYS A 284 12.22 -12.16 4.96
CA CYS A 284 13.14 -12.41 6.06
C CYS A 284 12.53 -11.93 7.38
N TRP A 285 12.45 -12.81 8.39
CA TRP A 285 11.88 -12.46 9.70
C TRP A 285 12.59 -11.29 10.40
N ALA A 286 13.91 -11.15 10.24
CA ALA A 286 14.68 -10.06 10.86
C ALA A 286 14.32 -8.70 10.24
N LEU A 287 14.16 -8.64 8.92
CA LEU A 287 13.69 -7.45 8.21
C LEU A 287 12.25 -7.13 8.61
N MET A 288 11.39 -8.14 8.61
CA MET A 288 9.98 -7.97 9.01
C MET A 288 9.86 -7.45 10.46
N ARG A 289 10.66 -7.97 11.39
CA ARG A 289 10.73 -7.46 12.77
C ARG A 289 11.12 -5.98 12.81
N THR A 290 12.12 -5.59 12.02
CA THR A 290 12.55 -4.19 11.93
C THR A 290 11.43 -3.31 11.37
N LEU A 291 10.73 -3.77 10.35
CA LEU A 291 9.57 -3.08 9.79
C LEU A 291 8.47 -2.88 10.85
N MET A 292 8.12 -3.92 11.61
CA MET A 292 7.09 -3.84 12.64
C MET A 292 7.46 -2.84 13.76
N HIS A 293 8.73 -2.80 14.16
CA HIS A 293 9.23 -1.81 15.10
C HIS A 293 9.14 -0.37 14.57
N ARG A 294 9.53 -0.16 13.29
CA ARG A 294 9.44 1.17 12.64
C ARG A 294 7.99 1.65 12.55
N LEU A 295 7.06 0.77 12.15
CA LEU A 295 5.63 1.08 12.12
C LEU A 295 5.14 1.53 13.50
N THR A 296 5.37 0.72 14.53
CA THR A 296 4.89 1.01 15.88
C THR A 296 5.50 2.30 16.45
N ALA A 297 6.80 2.54 16.22
CA ALA A 297 7.48 3.76 16.61
C ALA A 297 6.89 5.03 15.95
N ASN A 298 6.31 4.87 14.75
CA ASN A 298 5.62 5.93 14.01
C ASN A 298 4.10 5.96 14.26
N ARG A 299 3.61 5.30 15.31
CA ARG A 299 2.18 5.24 15.67
C ARG A 299 1.29 4.61 14.61
N VAL A 300 1.87 3.74 13.77
CA VAL A 300 1.15 2.95 12.78
C VAL A 300 1.00 1.53 13.30
N ARG A 301 -0.23 1.05 13.44
CA ARG A 301 -0.50 -0.32 13.85
C ARG A 301 -0.14 -1.28 12.72
N PRO A 302 0.77 -2.26 12.90
CA PRO A 302 0.89 -3.39 12.00
C PRO A 302 -0.45 -4.14 11.98
N TYR A 303 -1.21 -4.01 10.87
CA TYR A 303 -2.57 -4.54 10.79
C TYR A 303 -2.56 -5.93 10.18
N TYR A 304 -2.13 -6.03 8.92
CA TYR A 304 -2.01 -7.31 8.23
C TYR A 304 -0.62 -7.51 7.61
N ILE A 305 -0.19 -8.78 7.55
CA ILE A 305 0.72 -9.29 6.53
C ILE A 305 -0.12 -10.13 5.58
N TYR A 306 -0.19 -9.75 4.31
CA TYR A 306 -0.87 -10.52 3.28
C TYR A 306 0.08 -11.53 2.66
N GLN A 307 -0.36 -12.77 2.48
CA GLN A 307 0.22 -13.64 1.49
C GLN A 307 0.09 -12.98 0.11
N CYS A 308 1.14 -13.01 -0.72
CA CYS A 308 1.04 -12.47 -2.08
C CYS A 308 0.00 -13.26 -2.88
N ASP A 309 -0.97 -12.55 -3.47
CA ASP A 309 -2.10 -13.15 -4.19
C ASP A 309 -1.69 -13.86 -5.49
N LEU A 310 -2.61 -14.66 -6.02
CA LEU A 310 -2.45 -15.41 -7.26
C LEU A 310 -2.72 -14.55 -8.52
N ALA A 311 -2.55 -13.23 -8.43
CA ALA A 311 -2.72 -12.35 -9.58
C ALA A 311 -1.63 -12.57 -10.63
N GLU A 312 -2.00 -12.40 -11.90
CA GLU A 312 -1.07 -12.49 -13.04
C GLU A 312 0.11 -11.52 -12.90
N GLY A 313 1.30 -12.04 -13.25
CA GLY A 313 2.57 -11.29 -13.17
C GLY A 313 3.07 -11.06 -11.74
N LEU A 314 2.58 -11.80 -10.74
CA LEU A 314 3.06 -11.74 -9.35
C LEU A 314 3.79 -13.01 -8.90
N GLU A 315 3.91 -14.04 -9.73
CA GLU A 315 4.49 -15.34 -9.35
C GLU A 315 5.87 -15.18 -8.71
N HIS A 316 6.73 -14.35 -9.28
CA HIS A 316 8.09 -14.13 -8.79
C HIS A 316 8.16 -13.54 -7.37
N PHE A 317 7.09 -12.88 -6.90
CA PHE A 317 6.96 -12.37 -5.55
C PHE A 317 6.33 -13.34 -4.56
N ARG A 318 5.76 -14.45 -5.01
CA ARG A 318 5.05 -15.37 -4.12
C ARG A 318 6.00 -16.15 -3.24
N THR A 319 5.72 -16.16 -1.96
CA THR A 319 6.34 -17.03 -0.96
C THR A 319 5.43 -18.23 -0.68
N THR A 320 5.92 -19.20 0.08
CA THR A 320 5.03 -20.23 0.66
C THR A 320 4.29 -19.68 1.88
N VAL A 321 3.11 -20.22 2.17
CA VAL A 321 2.37 -19.92 3.41
C VAL A 321 3.21 -20.29 4.65
N ALA A 322 4.01 -21.36 4.56
CA ALA A 322 4.94 -21.75 5.61
C ALA A 322 5.96 -20.67 5.95
N LYS A 323 6.42 -19.87 4.96
CA LYS A 323 7.31 -18.73 5.19
C LYS A 323 6.61 -17.64 6.01
N GLY A 324 5.34 -17.35 5.74
CA GLY A 324 4.55 -16.41 6.55
C GLY A 324 4.36 -16.91 7.99
N ILE A 325 4.11 -18.20 8.19
CA ILE A 325 4.01 -18.81 9.53
C ILE A 325 5.34 -18.71 10.27
N GLU A 326 6.46 -19.02 9.64
CA GLU A 326 7.82 -18.86 10.19
C GLU A 326 8.06 -17.43 10.67
N ILE A 327 7.72 -16.44 9.85
CA ILE A 327 7.85 -15.03 10.23
C ILE A 327 6.99 -14.72 11.46
N MET A 328 5.75 -15.19 11.52
CA MET A 328 4.87 -14.97 12.66
C MET A 328 5.40 -15.60 13.93
N GLU A 329 6.03 -16.78 13.87
CA GLU A 329 6.70 -17.44 15.01
C GLU A 329 7.84 -16.58 15.56
N HIS A 330 8.63 -15.95 14.66
CA HIS A 330 9.74 -15.08 15.05
C HIS A 330 9.31 -13.67 15.50
N LEU A 331 8.06 -13.29 15.28
CA LEU A 331 7.52 -12.02 15.77
C LEU A 331 6.82 -12.23 17.13
N ARG A 332 5.97 -13.24 17.24
CA ARG A 332 5.15 -13.50 18.44
C ARG A 332 6.05 -13.96 19.61
N GLY A 333 5.95 -13.26 20.72
CA GLY A 333 6.81 -13.49 21.89
C GLY A 333 8.19 -12.82 21.84
N HIS A 334 8.60 -12.28 20.68
CA HIS A 334 9.89 -11.63 20.50
C HIS A 334 9.83 -10.11 20.34
N ILE A 335 8.62 -9.57 20.10
CA ILE A 335 8.36 -8.11 20.01
C ILE A 335 7.08 -7.78 20.80
N SER A 336 6.84 -6.48 21.00
CA SER A 336 5.59 -6.03 21.66
C SER A 336 4.36 -6.57 20.95
N GLY A 337 3.34 -7.00 21.69
CA GLY A 337 2.06 -7.42 21.13
C GLY A 337 1.38 -6.34 20.27
N LEU A 338 1.65 -5.05 20.53
CA LEU A 338 1.20 -3.93 19.68
C LEU A 338 1.82 -3.98 18.27
N ALA A 339 2.99 -4.59 18.14
CA ALA A 339 3.73 -4.67 16.89
C ALA A 339 3.49 -5.97 16.11
N VAL A 340 2.72 -6.92 16.66
CA VAL A 340 2.44 -8.21 16.00
C VAL A 340 1.21 -8.07 15.11
N PRO A 341 1.35 -8.21 13.77
CA PRO A 341 0.22 -8.18 12.84
C PRO A 341 -0.55 -9.51 12.81
N THR A 342 -1.63 -9.55 12.03
CA THR A 342 -2.27 -10.79 11.62
C THR A 342 -1.76 -11.19 10.23
N PHE A 343 -1.22 -12.40 10.10
CA PHE A 343 -0.91 -12.96 8.78
C PHE A 343 -2.19 -13.55 8.16
N VAL A 344 -2.49 -13.17 6.93
CA VAL A 344 -3.72 -13.58 6.25
C VAL A 344 -3.45 -14.05 4.83
N VAL A 345 -4.24 -15.03 4.39
CA VAL A 345 -4.36 -15.45 3.00
C VAL A 345 -5.72 -14.99 2.51
N ASP A 346 -5.76 -14.23 1.42
CA ASP A 346 -7.01 -13.97 0.72
C ASP A 346 -7.38 -15.22 -0.08
N ALA A 347 -8.50 -15.87 0.28
CA ALA A 347 -8.93 -17.07 -0.39
C ALA A 347 -9.36 -16.74 -1.84
N PRO A 348 -8.83 -17.46 -2.85
CA PRO A 348 -9.18 -17.21 -4.24
C PRO A 348 -10.69 -17.30 -4.49
N GLY A 349 -11.17 -16.58 -5.52
CA GLY A 349 -12.58 -16.59 -5.89
C GLY A 349 -13.51 -15.88 -4.89
N GLY A 350 -12.98 -14.96 -4.09
CA GLY A 350 -13.81 -14.17 -3.18
C GLY A 350 -14.07 -14.81 -1.81
N GLY A 351 -13.33 -15.87 -1.45
CA GLY A 351 -13.51 -16.57 -0.17
C GLY A 351 -13.15 -15.77 1.09
N GLY A 352 -12.65 -14.53 0.92
CA GLY A 352 -12.33 -13.61 2.02
C GLY A 352 -10.99 -13.88 2.68
N LYS A 353 -10.71 -13.12 3.74
CA LYS A 353 -9.44 -13.16 4.47
C LYS A 353 -9.41 -14.26 5.51
N ILE A 354 -8.53 -15.23 5.33
CA ILE A 354 -8.32 -16.36 6.25
C ILE A 354 -7.08 -16.07 7.09
N PRO A 355 -7.21 -15.82 8.41
CA PRO A 355 -6.07 -15.71 9.31
C PRO A 355 -5.33 -17.04 9.40
N VAL A 356 -4.01 -17.02 9.21
CA VAL A 356 -3.14 -18.17 9.33
C VAL A 356 -2.15 -17.92 10.46
N HIS A 357 -2.11 -18.86 11.41
CA HIS A 357 -1.28 -18.73 12.60
C HIS A 357 -0.43 -19.98 12.81
N PRO A 358 0.72 -19.85 13.52
CA PRO A 358 1.41 -21.01 14.05
C PRO A 358 0.48 -21.83 14.94
N ASN A 359 0.56 -23.15 14.84
CA ASN A 359 -0.20 -24.01 15.73
C ASN A 359 0.53 -24.14 17.08
N TYR A 360 0.05 -23.45 18.10
CA TYR A 360 0.59 -23.52 19.46
C TYR A 360 -0.05 -24.62 20.31
N VAL A 361 -1.19 -25.16 19.91
CA VAL A 361 -1.84 -26.27 20.59
C VAL A 361 -1.30 -27.60 20.03
N VAL A 362 -0.47 -28.29 20.80
CA VAL A 362 0.10 -29.58 20.43
C VAL A 362 -0.91 -30.73 20.64
N THR A 363 -1.59 -30.69 21.79
CA THR A 363 -2.68 -31.64 22.09
C THR A 363 -3.65 -31.03 23.08
N GLN A 364 -4.89 -31.50 23.02
CA GLN A 364 -5.97 -31.08 23.89
C GLN A 364 -6.71 -32.30 24.39
N HIS A 365 -6.90 -32.38 25.70
CA HIS A 365 -7.74 -33.36 26.40
C HIS A 365 -8.74 -32.60 27.27
N GLU A 366 -9.71 -33.33 27.79
CA GLU A 366 -10.83 -32.75 28.57
C GLU A 366 -10.39 -31.80 29.71
N HIS A 367 -9.22 -32.07 30.34
CA HIS A 367 -8.69 -31.29 31.46
C HIS A 367 -7.24 -30.79 31.28
N LYS A 368 -6.63 -30.98 30.11
CA LYS A 368 -5.22 -30.61 29.86
C LYS A 368 -5.01 -30.14 28.45
N PHE A 369 -4.18 -29.07 28.34
CA PHE A 369 -3.63 -28.59 27.08
C PHE A 369 -2.11 -28.75 27.11
N VAL A 370 -1.55 -29.21 26.02
CA VAL A 370 -0.11 -29.13 25.78
C VAL A 370 0.11 -28.05 24.73
N LEU A 371 0.84 -27.03 25.11
CA LEU A 371 1.18 -25.89 24.26
C LEU A 371 2.68 -25.95 23.94
N ARG A 372 3.06 -25.54 22.75
CA ARG A 372 4.45 -25.24 22.42
C ARG A 372 4.70 -23.74 22.55
N ASN A 373 5.88 -23.39 23.00
CA ASN A 373 6.38 -22.02 23.03
C ASN A 373 7.40 -21.79 21.94
#